data_0bfda02b5649cd32e3aea88a9c2e9526
#
_entry.id   0bfda02b5649cd32e3aea88a9c2e9526
#
_cell.length_a   1.000
_cell.length_b   1.000
_cell.length_c   1.000
_cell.angle_alpha   90.00
_cell.angle_beta   90.00
_cell.angle_gamma   90.00
#
_symmetry.space_group_name_H-M   'P 1'
#
loop_
_entity.id
_entity.type
_entity.pdbx_description
1 polymer ?
#
loop_
_entity_poly.entity_id
_entity_poly.type
_entity_poly.pdbx_seq_one_letter_code
_entity_poly.pdbx_strand_id
1 'polypeptide(L)'
;MYKRQPSYLYDEDAIHFHGAIKQACDKHDKAYYPRFKKWCDEYFSNKHRGETRGVGGIFFDDLDETEKDQEQLFSFIQDCLSAFLPSYLPIINRRKDMPYTDEMKQWQQIRRGRYVEFNLVHDRGTAFGLNTPGARVESILMSLPLTARWQYMHEPAKGSREERLIEVLKSPKEWV
;
A
#
# COMPACT_ATOMS: atom_id res chain seq x y z
N MET A 1 -6.66 -5.41 -0.06
CA MET A 1 -5.76 -4.24 -0.25
C MET A 1 -5.24 -3.78 1.10
N TYR A 2 -3.94 -3.78 1.30
CA TYR A 2 -3.31 -3.38 2.55
C TYR A 2 -3.19 -1.87 2.62
N LYS A 3 -3.98 -1.21 3.45
CA LYS A 3 -4.09 0.26 3.49
C LYS A 3 -3.06 0.97 4.39
N ARG A 4 -2.08 0.25 4.97
CA ARG A 4 -1.11 0.87 5.88
C ARG A 4 0.26 0.94 5.23
N GLN A 5 0.64 2.16 4.88
CA GLN A 5 1.94 2.49 4.33
C GLN A 5 2.93 2.68 5.46
N PRO A 6 4.17 2.18 5.35
CA PRO A 6 5.20 2.50 6.32
C PRO A 6 5.55 3.99 6.25
N SER A 7 5.77 4.61 7.41
CA SER A 7 6.33 5.96 7.50
C SER A 7 7.86 5.93 7.45
N TYR A 8 8.45 4.81 7.81
CA TYR A 8 9.87 4.50 7.71
C TYR A 8 10.05 3.12 7.09
N LEU A 9 11.04 3.01 6.23
CA LEU A 9 11.38 1.74 5.58
C LEU A 9 12.27 0.90 6.49
N TYR A 10 11.87 -0.35 6.67
CA TYR A 10 12.67 -1.43 7.22
C TYR A 10 12.66 -2.56 6.20
N ASP A 11 13.83 -2.89 5.66
CA ASP A 11 13.93 -3.86 4.57
C ASP A 11 13.43 -5.25 4.99
N GLU A 12 13.75 -5.67 6.22
CA GLU A 12 13.28 -6.94 6.76
C GLU A 12 11.74 -7.03 6.86
N ASP A 13 11.06 -5.91 7.12
CA ASP A 13 9.60 -5.88 7.15
C ASP A 13 9.00 -5.94 5.75
N ALA A 14 9.62 -5.26 4.78
CA ALA A 14 9.21 -5.31 3.38
C ALA A 14 9.42 -6.72 2.80
N ILE A 15 10.58 -7.32 3.03
CA ILE A 15 10.90 -8.70 2.59
C ILE A 15 9.91 -9.69 3.21
N HIS A 16 9.66 -9.62 4.53
CA HIS A 16 8.69 -10.49 5.19
C HIS A 16 7.29 -10.34 4.60
N PHE A 17 6.82 -9.09 4.43
CA PHE A 17 5.50 -8.79 3.90
C PHE A 17 5.32 -9.33 2.47
N HIS A 18 6.26 -9.02 1.59
CA HIS A 18 6.23 -9.46 0.20
C HIS A 18 6.42 -10.97 0.08
N GLY A 19 7.28 -11.57 0.91
CA GLY A 19 7.47 -13.02 0.97
C GLY A 19 6.20 -13.79 1.33
N ALA A 20 5.47 -13.32 2.33
CA ALA A 20 4.21 -13.95 2.73
C ALA A 20 3.13 -13.86 1.63
N ILE A 21 3.03 -12.71 0.96
CA ILE A 21 2.09 -12.52 -0.15
C ILE A 21 2.51 -13.36 -1.37
N LYS A 22 3.80 -13.38 -1.69
CA LYS A 22 4.33 -14.19 -2.78
C LYS A 22 4.03 -15.67 -2.56
N GLN A 23 4.22 -16.18 -1.35
CA GLN A 23 3.88 -17.57 -1.02
C GLN A 23 2.40 -17.89 -1.26
N ALA A 24 1.49 -16.95 -0.95
CA ALA A 24 0.06 -17.13 -1.24
C ALA A 24 -0.20 -17.17 -2.76
N CYS A 25 0.43 -16.31 -3.53
CA CYS A 25 0.32 -16.30 -4.99
C CYS A 25 0.91 -17.58 -5.61
N ASP A 26 2.11 -18.00 -5.19
CA ASP A 26 2.86 -19.12 -5.74
C ASP A 26 2.15 -20.50 -5.58
N LYS A 27 1.20 -20.62 -4.64
CA LYS A 27 0.35 -21.81 -4.51
C LYS A 27 -0.57 -22.01 -5.71
N HIS A 28 -0.94 -20.92 -6.39
CA HIS A 28 -1.90 -20.89 -7.48
C HIS A 28 -1.25 -20.65 -8.83
N ASP A 29 -0.34 -19.68 -8.90
CA ASP A 29 0.44 -19.39 -10.09
C ASP A 29 1.68 -18.54 -9.75
N LYS A 30 2.85 -19.00 -10.18
CA LYS A 30 4.11 -18.29 -9.96
C LYS A 30 4.19 -16.94 -10.72
N ALA A 31 3.37 -16.77 -11.76
CA ALA A 31 3.28 -15.51 -12.51
C ALA A 31 2.41 -14.45 -11.79
N TYR A 32 1.58 -14.85 -10.82
CA TYR A 32 0.65 -13.92 -10.15
C TYR A 32 1.38 -12.85 -9.35
N TYR A 33 2.35 -13.24 -8.52
CA TYR A 33 3.06 -12.26 -7.69
C TYR A 33 3.76 -11.19 -8.52
N PRO A 34 4.65 -11.48 -9.49
CA PRO A 34 5.33 -10.44 -10.26
C PRO A 34 4.35 -9.59 -11.07
N ARG A 35 3.32 -10.18 -11.66
CA ARG A 35 2.29 -9.47 -12.42
C ARG A 35 1.50 -8.50 -11.54
N PHE A 36 0.99 -8.97 -10.40
CA PHE A 36 0.14 -8.17 -9.52
C PHE A 36 0.93 -7.16 -8.69
N LYS A 37 2.19 -7.46 -8.38
CA LYS A 37 3.11 -6.51 -7.75
C LYS A 37 3.41 -5.34 -8.68
N LYS A 38 3.73 -5.61 -9.92
CA LYS A 38 3.94 -4.57 -10.94
C LYS A 38 2.68 -3.70 -11.11
N TRP A 39 1.53 -4.32 -11.22
CA TRP A 39 0.26 -3.59 -11.33
C TRP A 39 -0.02 -2.74 -10.09
N CYS A 40 0.27 -3.26 -8.88
CA CYS A 40 0.16 -2.50 -7.64
C CYS A 40 1.01 -1.23 -7.66
N ASP A 41 2.26 -1.32 -8.07
CA ASP A 41 3.18 -0.17 -8.13
C ASP A 41 2.70 0.88 -9.14
N GLU A 42 2.23 0.45 -10.31
CA GLU A 42 1.72 1.34 -11.36
C GLU A 42 0.42 2.04 -10.95
N TYR A 43 -0.54 1.28 -10.39
CA TYR A 43 -1.84 1.82 -10.02
C TYR A 43 -1.74 2.78 -8.83
N PHE A 44 -1.02 2.40 -7.75
CA PHE A 44 -0.92 3.19 -6.54
C PHE A 44 0.18 4.25 -6.61
N SER A 45 0.23 5.00 -7.69
CA SER A 45 1.19 6.07 -7.92
C SER A 45 0.54 7.45 -7.78
N ASN A 46 1.16 8.33 -7.00
CA ASN A 46 0.87 9.76 -6.95
C ASN A 46 1.61 10.46 -8.09
N LYS A 47 1.01 10.48 -9.28
CA LYS A 47 1.65 10.98 -10.51
C LYS A 47 2.21 12.40 -10.37
N HIS A 48 1.48 13.30 -9.69
CA HIS A 48 1.88 14.68 -9.45
C HIS A 48 3.04 14.83 -8.44
N ARG A 49 3.40 13.76 -7.74
CA ARG A 49 4.55 13.69 -6.82
C ARG A 49 5.71 12.87 -7.40
N GLY A 50 5.46 12.07 -8.45
CA GLY A 50 6.45 11.15 -8.99
C GLY A 50 6.86 10.05 -8.01
N GLU A 51 5.96 9.62 -7.14
CA GLU A 51 6.21 8.57 -6.13
C GLU A 51 5.02 7.62 -5.99
N THR A 52 5.29 6.36 -5.65
CA THR A 52 4.24 5.43 -5.28
C THR A 52 3.67 5.77 -3.91
N ARG A 53 2.44 5.34 -3.65
CA ARG A 53 1.77 5.56 -2.36
C ARG A 53 2.45 4.83 -1.19
N GLY A 54 3.04 3.65 -1.44
CA GLY A 54 3.69 2.80 -0.44
C GLY A 54 4.66 1.83 -1.08
N VAL A 55 5.19 0.90 -0.30
CA VAL A 55 6.21 -0.07 -0.73
C VAL A 55 5.67 -1.24 -1.56
N GLY A 56 4.48 -1.11 -2.10
CA GLY A 56 3.84 -2.12 -2.94
C GLY A 56 3.02 -3.15 -2.15
N GLY A 57 2.88 -4.28 -2.73
CA GLY A 57 2.03 -5.40 -2.34
C GLY A 57 1.55 -6.07 -3.61
N ILE A 58 0.34 -6.61 -3.62
CA ILE A 58 -0.33 -7.08 -4.84
C ILE A 58 -1.62 -6.32 -5.07
N PHE A 59 -1.94 -6.10 -6.33
CA PHE A 59 -3.22 -5.56 -6.76
C PHE A 59 -3.66 -6.29 -8.03
N PHE A 60 -4.89 -6.72 -8.06
CA PHE A 60 -5.53 -7.34 -9.21
C PHE A 60 -7.00 -6.97 -9.26
N ASP A 61 -7.55 -7.01 -10.44
CA ASP A 61 -8.92 -6.68 -10.76
C ASP A 61 -9.38 -7.55 -11.94
N ASP A 62 -10.69 -7.75 -12.06
CA ASP A 62 -11.32 -8.40 -13.23
C ASP A 62 -10.70 -9.77 -13.63
N LEU A 63 -10.27 -10.59 -12.63
CA LEU A 63 -9.90 -11.98 -12.90
C LEU A 63 -11.15 -12.78 -13.20
N ASP A 64 -11.18 -13.43 -14.34
CA ASP A 64 -12.32 -14.17 -14.83
C ASP A 64 -11.93 -15.59 -15.33
N GLU A 65 -12.89 -16.28 -15.91
CA GLU A 65 -12.77 -17.67 -16.37
C GLU A 65 -11.78 -17.83 -17.54
N THR A 66 -11.31 -16.73 -18.16
CA THR A 66 -10.25 -16.81 -19.18
C THR A 66 -8.89 -17.09 -18.57
N GLU A 67 -8.70 -16.83 -17.28
CA GLU A 67 -7.47 -17.10 -16.55
C GLU A 67 -7.50 -18.47 -15.86
N LYS A 68 -8.54 -18.73 -15.06
CA LYS A 68 -8.74 -19.95 -14.28
C LYS A 68 -10.24 -20.15 -14.00
N ASP A 69 -10.64 -21.35 -13.67
CA ASP A 69 -12.02 -21.60 -13.25
C ASP A 69 -12.38 -20.86 -11.94
N GLN A 70 -13.68 -20.72 -11.68
CA GLN A 70 -14.19 -19.95 -10.53
C GLN A 70 -13.71 -20.49 -9.19
N GLU A 71 -13.61 -21.80 -9.03
CA GLU A 71 -13.17 -22.42 -7.78
C GLU A 71 -11.68 -22.13 -7.52
N GLN A 72 -10.87 -22.17 -8.55
CA GLN A 72 -9.44 -21.81 -8.46
C GLN A 72 -9.25 -20.34 -8.11
N LEU A 73 -10.01 -19.44 -8.76
CA LEU A 73 -9.97 -18.01 -8.44
C LEU A 73 -10.46 -17.72 -7.03
N PHE A 74 -11.53 -18.39 -6.60
CA PHE A 74 -12.04 -18.24 -5.23
C PHE A 74 -11.03 -18.73 -4.19
N SER A 75 -10.41 -19.89 -4.43
CA SER A 75 -9.33 -20.42 -3.58
C SER A 75 -8.13 -19.46 -3.50
N PHE A 76 -7.75 -18.85 -4.63
CA PHE A 76 -6.71 -17.81 -4.64
C PHE A 76 -7.06 -16.60 -3.77
N ILE A 77 -8.29 -16.09 -3.87
CA ILE A 77 -8.75 -14.96 -3.05
C ILE A 77 -8.75 -15.33 -1.56
N GLN A 78 -9.17 -16.55 -1.20
CA GLN A 78 -9.13 -17.04 0.18
C GLN A 78 -7.69 -17.11 0.73
N ASP A 79 -6.75 -17.61 -0.07
CA ASP A 79 -5.33 -17.65 0.33
C ASP A 79 -4.74 -16.24 0.48
N CYS A 80 -5.07 -15.31 -0.42
CA CYS A 80 -4.69 -13.90 -0.29
C CYS A 80 -5.24 -13.29 1.02
N LEU A 81 -6.51 -13.56 1.35
CA LEU A 81 -7.10 -13.06 2.59
C LEU A 81 -6.41 -13.70 3.81
N SER A 82 -6.15 -14.98 3.77
CA SER A 82 -5.49 -15.73 4.84
C SER A 82 -4.05 -15.27 5.07
N ALA A 83 -3.35 -14.78 4.04
CA ALA A 83 -2.01 -14.23 4.14
C ALA A 83 -1.96 -12.87 4.87
N PHE A 84 -3.11 -12.20 5.11
CA PHE A 84 -3.14 -10.87 5.72
C PHE A 84 -2.52 -10.84 7.12
N LEU A 85 -2.99 -11.67 8.03
CA LEU A 85 -2.50 -11.69 9.40
C LEU A 85 -1.02 -12.13 9.48
N PRO A 86 -0.60 -13.23 8.83
CA PRO A 86 0.80 -13.64 8.83
C PRO A 86 1.76 -12.59 8.25
N SER A 87 1.36 -11.86 7.23
CA SER A 87 2.21 -10.83 6.63
C SER A 87 2.33 -9.57 7.48
N TYR A 88 1.30 -9.22 8.27
CA TYR A 88 1.20 -7.91 8.90
C TYR A 88 1.42 -7.93 10.42
N LEU A 89 0.86 -8.91 11.15
CA LEU A 89 0.97 -8.95 12.62
C LEU A 89 2.41 -9.02 13.14
N PRO A 90 3.33 -9.81 12.55
CA PRO A 90 4.71 -9.84 13.01
C PRO A 90 5.39 -8.47 12.92
N ILE A 91 5.08 -7.69 11.88
CA ILE A 91 5.59 -6.32 11.72
C ILE A 91 5.04 -5.41 12.81
N ILE A 92 3.73 -5.45 13.06
CA ILE A 92 3.11 -4.65 14.12
C ILE A 92 3.70 -5.00 15.48
N ASN A 93 3.82 -6.27 15.82
CA ASN A 93 4.37 -6.71 17.10
C ASN A 93 5.83 -6.27 17.31
N ARG A 94 6.61 -6.21 16.23
CA ARG A 94 8.00 -5.72 16.26
C ARG A 94 8.08 -4.20 16.43
N ARG A 95 7.10 -3.43 15.89
CA ARG A 95 7.21 -1.98 15.74
C ARG A 95 6.31 -1.16 16.68
N LYS A 96 5.24 -1.72 17.23
CA LYS A 96 4.20 -0.98 17.97
C LYS A 96 4.72 -0.26 19.23
N ASP A 97 5.73 -0.82 19.88
CA ASP A 97 6.28 -0.30 21.13
C ASP A 97 7.59 0.50 20.92
N MET A 98 7.98 0.75 19.66
CA MET A 98 9.16 1.57 19.36
C MET A 98 8.91 3.03 19.76
N PRO A 99 9.89 3.67 20.44
CA PRO A 99 9.79 5.10 20.75
C PRO A 99 9.77 5.93 19.49
N TYR A 100 9.07 7.07 19.53
CA TYR A 100 9.02 8.03 18.46
C TYR A 100 9.11 9.46 18.98
N THR A 101 9.57 10.39 18.13
CA THR A 101 9.67 11.82 18.43
C THR A 101 8.54 12.60 17.75
N ASP A 102 8.42 13.88 18.10
CA ASP A 102 7.46 14.78 17.45
C ASP A 102 7.77 14.96 15.96
N GLU A 103 9.04 14.99 15.57
CA GLU A 103 9.46 15.06 14.17
C GLU A 103 9.01 13.81 13.41
N MET A 104 9.17 12.61 13.98
CA MET A 104 8.68 11.36 13.40
C MET A 104 7.15 11.38 13.26
N LYS A 105 6.45 11.97 14.22
CA LYS A 105 4.99 12.14 14.15
C LYS A 105 4.59 13.12 13.04
N GLN A 106 5.30 14.22 12.90
CA GLN A 106 5.08 15.16 11.79
C GLN A 106 5.34 14.53 10.44
N TRP A 107 6.43 13.76 10.30
CA TRP A 107 6.71 12.99 9.10
C TRP A 107 5.58 12.01 8.77
N GLN A 108 5.12 11.24 9.75
CA GLN A 108 3.96 10.35 9.57
C GLN A 108 2.75 11.10 9.01
N GLN A 109 2.46 12.29 9.53
CA GLN A 109 1.33 13.11 9.06
C GLN A 109 1.54 13.60 7.62
N ILE A 110 2.76 13.96 7.23
CA ILE A 110 3.09 14.30 5.84
C ILE A 110 2.84 13.09 4.93
N ARG A 111 3.28 11.90 5.31
CA ARG A 111 3.00 10.67 4.55
C ARG A 111 1.50 10.36 4.48
N ARG A 112 0.75 10.63 5.53
CA ARG A 112 -0.73 10.56 5.51
C ARG A 112 -1.35 11.55 4.53
N GLY A 113 -0.77 12.74 4.38
CA GLY A 113 -1.18 13.69 3.34
C GLY A 113 -1.06 13.09 1.93
N ARG A 114 0.02 12.37 1.63
CA ARG A 114 0.19 11.67 0.34
C ARG A 114 -0.86 10.57 0.12
N TYR A 115 -1.26 9.89 1.18
CA TYR A 115 -2.36 8.92 1.13
C TYR A 115 -3.70 9.61 0.80
N VAL A 116 -3.98 10.75 1.41
CA VAL A 116 -5.18 11.55 1.10
C VAL A 116 -5.17 12.00 -0.36
N GLU A 117 -4.03 12.53 -0.85
CA GLU A 117 -3.89 12.93 -2.25
C GLU A 117 -4.22 11.80 -3.20
N PHE A 118 -3.67 10.59 -2.99
CA PHE A 118 -3.99 9.45 -3.83
C PHE A 118 -5.50 9.15 -3.85
N ASN A 119 -6.10 9.03 -2.69
CA ASN A 119 -7.51 8.62 -2.60
C ASN A 119 -8.46 9.66 -3.21
N LEU A 120 -8.19 10.95 -3.05
CA LEU A 120 -9.08 11.99 -3.57
C LEU A 120 -8.82 12.33 -5.04
N VAL A 121 -7.59 12.16 -5.53
CA VAL A 121 -7.21 12.61 -6.88
C VAL A 121 -7.12 11.45 -7.89
N HIS A 122 -6.66 10.29 -7.45
CA HIS A 122 -6.29 9.20 -8.36
C HIS A 122 -7.10 7.90 -8.17
N ASP A 123 -7.71 7.69 -7.00
CA ASP A 123 -8.39 6.43 -6.71
C ASP A 123 -9.76 6.36 -7.40
N ARG A 124 -9.86 5.44 -8.37
CA ARG A 124 -11.11 5.25 -9.15
C ARG A 124 -12.28 4.86 -8.27
N GLY A 125 -12.06 4.02 -7.26
CA GLY A 125 -13.11 3.57 -6.33
C GLY A 125 -13.65 4.72 -5.48
N THR A 126 -12.78 5.59 -4.97
CA THR A 126 -13.19 6.80 -4.22
C THR A 126 -13.96 7.75 -5.13
N ALA A 127 -13.44 8.02 -6.34
CA ALA A 127 -14.13 8.88 -7.31
C ALA A 127 -15.51 8.34 -7.69
N PHE A 128 -15.63 7.03 -7.97
CA PHE A 128 -16.91 6.38 -8.24
C PHE A 128 -17.88 6.55 -7.07
N GLY A 129 -17.43 6.25 -5.84
CA GLY A 129 -18.28 6.37 -4.65
C GLY A 129 -18.79 7.79 -4.43
N LEU A 130 -17.91 8.80 -4.52
CA LEU A 130 -18.28 10.21 -4.31
C LEU A 130 -19.21 10.76 -5.40
N ASN A 131 -19.18 10.21 -6.61
CA ASN A 131 -20.04 10.61 -7.71
C ASN A 131 -21.36 9.80 -7.78
N THR A 132 -21.54 8.80 -6.92
CA THR A 132 -22.76 7.99 -6.89
C THR A 132 -23.90 8.75 -6.21
N PRO A 133 -25.04 8.99 -6.87
CA PRO A 133 -26.19 9.67 -6.27
C PRO A 133 -26.68 8.94 -4.99
N GLY A 134 -26.86 9.68 -3.91
CA GLY A 134 -27.33 9.12 -2.62
C GLY A 134 -26.27 8.36 -1.83
N ALA A 135 -25.01 8.37 -2.26
CA ALA A 135 -23.93 7.73 -1.51
C ALA A 135 -23.68 8.42 -0.16
N ARG A 136 -23.36 7.61 0.84
CA ARG A 136 -22.98 8.12 2.18
C ARG A 136 -21.50 8.52 2.15
N VAL A 137 -21.24 9.83 1.98
CA VAL A 137 -19.89 10.40 1.79
C VAL A 137 -18.94 9.99 2.91
N GLU A 138 -19.39 10.05 4.18
CA GLU A 138 -18.57 9.69 5.34
C GLU A 138 -18.15 8.21 5.32
N SER A 139 -19.00 7.33 4.79
CA SER A 139 -18.65 5.91 4.64
C SER A 139 -17.60 5.68 3.56
N ILE A 140 -17.56 6.53 2.54
CA ILE A 140 -16.52 6.48 1.49
C ILE A 140 -15.20 7.04 2.05
N LEU A 141 -15.26 8.17 2.76
CA LEU A 141 -14.10 8.87 3.30
C LEU A 141 -13.57 8.26 4.62
N MET A 142 -14.24 7.26 5.19
CA MET A 142 -13.84 6.61 6.45
C MET A 142 -12.42 6.02 6.43
N SER A 143 -11.88 5.76 5.26
CA SER A 143 -10.50 5.25 5.12
C SER A 143 -9.43 6.33 5.26
N LEU A 144 -9.79 7.60 5.17
CA LEU A 144 -8.87 8.71 5.33
C LEU A 144 -8.42 8.85 6.79
N PRO A 145 -7.17 9.30 7.03
CA PRO A 145 -6.68 9.51 8.39
C PRO A 145 -7.36 10.70 9.04
N LEU A 146 -7.59 10.61 10.36
CA LEU A 146 -8.13 11.72 11.16
C LEU A 146 -7.27 12.98 11.07
N THR A 147 -5.94 12.81 11.00
CA THR A 147 -4.98 13.91 10.87
C THR A 147 -4.00 13.64 9.75
N ALA A 148 -3.75 14.66 8.93
CA ALA A 148 -2.75 14.69 7.88
C ALA A 148 -2.07 16.06 7.85
N ARG A 149 -0.94 16.19 7.15
CA ARG A 149 -0.21 17.44 7.08
C ARG A 149 0.33 17.65 5.67
N TRP A 150 0.27 18.91 5.23
CA TRP A 150 0.98 19.41 4.05
C TRP A 150 1.94 20.50 4.49
N GLN A 151 3.16 20.42 4.00
CA GLN A 151 4.20 21.40 4.24
C GLN A 151 4.74 21.87 2.89
N TYR A 152 4.84 23.20 2.73
CA TYR A 152 5.31 23.78 1.48
C TYR A 152 6.74 23.35 1.17
N MET A 153 6.97 22.83 -0.04
CA MET A 153 8.28 22.39 -0.55
C MET A 153 9.09 21.55 0.44
N HIS A 154 8.40 20.68 1.21
CA HIS A 154 9.08 19.80 2.16
C HIS A 154 9.94 18.76 1.44
N GLU A 155 11.23 18.80 1.73
CA GLU A 155 12.21 17.81 1.30
C GLU A 155 12.85 17.16 2.54
N PRO A 156 12.99 15.83 2.60
CA PRO A 156 13.72 15.18 3.66
C PRO A 156 15.20 15.58 3.70
N ALA A 157 15.79 15.58 4.87
CA ALA A 157 17.23 15.81 5.00
C ALA A 157 18.03 14.72 4.27
N LYS A 158 19.12 15.14 3.60
CA LYS A 158 19.99 14.22 2.85
C LYS A 158 20.57 13.14 3.77
N GLY A 159 20.52 11.89 3.34
CA GLY A 159 20.99 10.73 4.11
C GLY A 159 20.04 10.31 5.23
N SER A 160 18.88 10.95 5.38
CA SER A 160 17.90 10.59 6.39
C SER A 160 17.12 9.32 6.04
N ARG A 161 16.46 8.74 7.05
CA ARG A 161 15.55 7.60 6.86
C ARG A 161 14.32 7.98 6.04
N GLU A 162 13.90 9.22 6.12
CA GLU A 162 12.81 9.81 5.36
C GLU A 162 13.16 9.88 3.86
N GLU A 163 14.38 10.36 3.54
CA GLU A 163 14.88 10.39 2.16
C GLU A 163 14.95 8.98 1.57
N ARG A 164 15.51 8.02 2.33
CA ARG A 164 15.56 6.60 1.89
C ARG A 164 14.17 6.05 1.56
N LEU A 165 13.14 6.38 2.34
CA LEU A 165 11.79 5.99 2.00
C LEU A 165 11.36 6.60 0.66
N ILE A 166 11.57 7.91 0.47
CA ILE A 166 11.20 8.60 -0.78
C ILE A 166 11.91 8.01 -1.99
N GLU A 167 13.19 7.67 -1.88
CA GLU A 167 13.94 7.01 -2.96
C GLU A 167 13.27 5.71 -3.41
N VAL A 168 12.88 4.86 -2.45
CA VAL A 168 12.18 3.60 -2.76
C VAL A 168 10.79 3.84 -3.34
N LEU A 169 10.08 4.88 -2.88
CA LEU A 169 8.77 5.22 -3.42
C LEU A 169 8.85 5.81 -4.85
N LYS A 170 9.95 6.46 -5.20
CA LYS A 170 10.21 6.95 -6.56
C LYS A 170 10.71 5.85 -7.50
N SER A 171 11.35 4.83 -6.96
CA SER A 171 11.88 3.69 -7.71
C SER A 171 11.54 2.39 -6.97
N PRO A 172 10.32 1.85 -7.16
CA PRO A 172 9.88 0.63 -6.50
C PRO A 172 10.86 -0.53 -6.70
N LYS A 173 11.11 -1.28 -5.62
CA LYS A 173 12.06 -2.39 -5.60
C LYS A 173 11.36 -3.74 -5.70
N GLU A 174 12.07 -4.71 -6.25
CA GLU A 174 11.78 -6.12 -6.01
C GLU A 174 12.29 -6.51 -4.62
N TRP A 175 11.41 -7.10 -3.80
CA TRP A 175 11.71 -7.44 -2.41
C TRP A 175 12.03 -8.92 -2.22
N VAL A 176 11.51 -9.78 -3.14
CA VAL A 176 11.60 -11.25 -3.08
C VAL A 176 11.58 -11.87 -4.48
#